data_c2154c0582b291cddf67685c7e9aaf93
#
_entry.id   c2154c0582b291cddf67685c7e9aaf93
#
_cell.length_a   1.000
_cell.length_b   1.000
_cell.length_c   1.000
_cell.angle_alpha   90.00
_cell.angle_beta   90.00
_cell.angle_gamma   90.00
#
_symmetry.space_group_name_H-M   'P 1'
#
loop_
_entity.id
_entity.type
_entity.pdbx_description
1 polymer ?
#
loop_
_entity_poly.entity_id
_entity_poly.type
_entity_poly.pdbx_seq_one_letter_code
_entity_poly.pdbx_strand_id
1 'polypeptide(L)'
;MAKAHFERTKPHVNIGTIGHVDHGKTTLTAAITKTLALEGLAEKKDYNNIDSAPEERERGITINTAHVEYETKNRHYAHVDCPGHADYVKNMITGAAQMDGAILVVAASDGPMAQTREHLLLARQVGVPAIVVFMNKADQVDDEELLDLVEMDIRELLDKYDFPGDETPIIKGSALAALEAPDDLSDPAYKPILDLMDAVDTFIPTPDRKSDLPFLMPDEDVITITGRGTVATGRVERGQLKTGDEVEILGLSTERPKTVVTGIEMFRKILDYAEAGDNIGALLRGIQRSDIQRGQVLCKPGSIHPYTKFSGQVYVLKKEEGGRHTPFFNNYRPQFYFRTTDVTGVITLPADKEMCMPGDNVEMDVELITPIAIEEGLRFAIREGGRTVGSGVVTAVRD
;
A
#
# COMPACT_ATOMS: atom_id res chain seq x y z
N MET A 1 -25.20 20.02 6.56
CA MET A 1 -24.06 20.85 6.98
C MET A 1 -23.10 20.96 5.81
N ALA A 2 -22.47 22.13 5.59
CA ALA A 2 -21.42 22.27 4.60
C ALA A 2 -20.21 21.44 5.05
N LYS A 3 -19.57 20.71 4.11
CA LYS A 3 -18.33 19.97 4.42
C LYS A 3 -17.21 20.96 4.70
N ALA A 4 -16.30 20.61 5.61
CA ALA A 4 -15.10 21.39 5.88
C ALA A 4 -14.14 21.35 4.68
N HIS A 5 -13.36 22.41 4.49
CA HIS A 5 -12.25 22.42 3.57
C HIS A 5 -11.01 21.83 4.23
N PHE A 6 -10.21 21.12 3.43
CA PHE A 6 -8.91 20.63 3.88
C PHE A 6 -7.88 21.73 3.77
N GLU A 7 -7.17 22.03 4.86
CA GLU A 7 -6.10 23.01 4.90
C GLU A 7 -4.74 22.30 4.94
N ARG A 8 -3.85 22.61 4.00
CA ARG A 8 -2.49 22.05 3.92
C ARG A 8 -1.54 22.83 4.82
N THR A 9 -1.52 22.50 6.10
CA THR A 9 -0.66 23.17 7.10
C THR A 9 0.64 22.44 7.38
N LYS A 10 0.70 21.13 7.07
CA LYS A 10 1.83 20.24 7.36
C LYS A 10 2.17 19.38 6.14
N PRO A 11 3.42 18.89 5.99
CA PRO A 11 3.75 17.88 5.00
C PRO A 11 2.87 16.65 5.14
N HIS A 12 2.32 16.17 4.02
CA HIS A 12 1.48 14.99 3.97
C HIS A 12 2.33 13.74 3.67
N VAL A 13 2.15 12.67 4.47
CA VAL A 13 2.86 11.40 4.33
C VAL A 13 1.85 10.25 4.40
N ASN A 14 1.95 9.31 3.47
CA ASN A 14 1.16 8.09 3.49
C ASN A 14 1.97 7.00 4.21
N ILE A 15 1.40 6.46 5.26
CA ILE A 15 2.00 5.38 6.04
C ILE A 15 1.02 4.22 6.13
N GLY A 16 1.48 3.03 6.45
CA GLY A 16 0.56 1.94 6.72
C GLY A 16 1.15 0.85 7.57
N THR A 17 0.28 0.01 8.13
CA THR A 17 0.64 -1.16 8.90
C THR A 17 0.72 -2.39 8.01
N ILE A 18 1.84 -3.12 8.10
CA ILE A 18 2.10 -4.39 7.43
C ILE A 18 2.56 -5.43 8.46
N GLY A 19 2.46 -6.71 8.13
CA GLY A 19 2.89 -7.81 9.02
C GLY A 19 1.89 -8.97 9.03
N HIS A 20 2.22 -10.00 9.78
CA HIS A 20 1.45 -11.23 9.85
C HIS A 20 0.02 -11.02 10.38
N VAL A 21 -0.90 -11.95 10.05
CA VAL A 21 -2.23 -11.99 10.68
C VAL A 21 -2.07 -12.16 12.19
N ASP A 22 -2.98 -11.62 12.98
CA ASP A 22 -3.00 -11.66 14.46
C ASP A 22 -1.81 -11.00 15.18
N HIS A 23 -0.89 -10.35 14.49
CA HIS A 23 0.17 -9.56 15.12
C HIS A 23 -0.32 -8.20 15.67
N GLY A 24 -1.58 -7.82 15.42
CA GLY A 24 -2.23 -6.65 16.02
C GLY A 24 -2.08 -5.35 15.23
N LYS A 25 -2.04 -5.42 13.90
CA LYS A 25 -1.97 -4.22 13.02
C LYS A 25 -3.13 -3.26 13.25
N THR A 26 -4.36 -3.74 13.14
CA THR A 26 -5.57 -2.93 13.33
C THR A 26 -5.70 -2.43 14.77
N THR A 27 -5.29 -3.24 15.76
CA THR A 27 -5.22 -2.82 17.16
C THR A 27 -4.22 -1.68 17.33
N LEU A 28 -3.06 -1.74 16.68
CA LEU A 28 -2.08 -0.65 16.70
C LEU A 28 -2.61 0.61 16.04
N THR A 29 -3.28 0.48 14.89
CA THR A 29 -3.92 1.61 14.20
C THR A 29 -4.95 2.30 15.11
N ALA A 30 -5.78 1.53 15.82
CA ALA A 30 -6.73 2.06 16.79
C ALA A 30 -6.03 2.73 18.00
N ALA A 31 -4.94 2.14 18.50
CA ALA A 31 -4.15 2.70 19.61
C ALA A 31 -3.48 4.03 19.20
N ILE A 32 -2.95 4.14 17.98
CA ILE A 32 -2.38 5.39 17.45
C ILE A 32 -3.44 6.48 17.42
N THR A 33 -4.62 6.20 16.83
CA THR A 33 -5.68 7.20 16.74
C THR A 33 -6.20 7.63 18.11
N LYS A 34 -6.31 6.70 19.07
CA LYS A 34 -6.69 7.03 20.45
C LYS A 34 -5.66 7.93 21.11
N THR A 35 -4.38 7.55 21.05
CA THR A 35 -3.27 8.30 21.67
C THR A 35 -3.20 9.73 21.13
N LEU A 36 -3.23 9.88 19.80
CA LEU A 36 -3.17 11.18 19.14
C LEU A 36 -4.46 12.00 19.34
N ALA A 37 -5.62 11.35 19.51
CA ALA A 37 -6.87 12.04 19.85
C ALA A 37 -6.81 12.69 21.25
N LEU A 38 -6.11 12.08 22.20
CA LEU A 38 -5.88 12.69 23.54
C LEU A 38 -4.98 13.93 23.45
N GLU A 39 -4.13 14.03 22.43
CA GLU A 39 -3.37 15.25 22.13
C GLU A 39 -4.15 16.26 21.26
N GLY A 40 -5.38 15.91 20.81
CA GLY A 40 -6.19 16.75 19.91
C GLY A 40 -5.72 16.71 18.45
N LEU A 41 -4.93 15.70 18.05
CA LEU A 41 -4.28 15.57 16.75
C LEU A 41 -4.94 14.51 15.84
N ALA A 42 -5.98 13.83 16.34
CA ALA A 42 -6.73 12.82 15.58
C ALA A 42 -8.19 12.76 16.01
N GLU A 43 -9.03 12.13 15.17
CA GLU A 43 -10.33 11.60 15.58
C GLU A 43 -10.14 10.16 16.04
N LYS A 44 -10.52 9.84 17.31
CA LYS A 44 -10.45 8.47 17.83
C LYS A 44 -11.25 7.53 16.95
N LYS A 45 -10.61 6.45 16.48
CA LYS A 45 -11.25 5.36 15.75
C LYS A 45 -11.21 4.08 16.58
N ASP A 46 -12.37 3.52 16.84
CA ASP A 46 -12.45 2.20 17.47
C ASP A 46 -12.14 1.11 16.46
N TYR A 47 -11.64 -0.04 16.92
CA TYR A 47 -11.32 -1.21 16.10
C TYR A 47 -12.45 -1.55 15.10
N ASN A 48 -13.71 -1.62 15.56
CA ASN A 48 -14.88 -1.90 14.74
C ASN A 48 -15.21 -0.84 13.69
N ASN A 49 -14.62 0.34 13.76
CA ASN A 49 -14.78 1.42 12.79
C ASN A 49 -13.68 1.39 11.73
N ILE A 50 -12.58 0.72 12.00
CA ILE A 50 -11.48 0.46 11.06
C ILE A 50 -11.87 -0.78 10.23
N ASP A 51 -12.08 -1.94 10.85
CA ASP A 51 -12.62 -3.14 10.21
C ASP A 51 -14.15 -3.04 10.13
N SER A 52 -14.64 -2.37 9.10
CA SER A 52 -16.05 -1.96 9.02
C SER A 52 -16.96 -2.96 8.31
N ALA A 53 -16.40 -3.85 7.47
CA ALA A 53 -17.18 -4.84 6.73
C ALA A 53 -17.74 -5.94 7.65
N PRO A 54 -18.99 -6.41 7.41
CA PRO A 54 -19.58 -7.48 8.23
C PRO A 54 -18.71 -8.75 8.29
N GLU A 55 -18.08 -9.14 7.18
CA GLU A 55 -17.20 -10.31 7.12
C GLU A 55 -15.91 -10.12 7.92
N GLU A 56 -15.36 -8.92 7.98
CA GLU A 56 -14.17 -8.59 8.80
C GLU A 56 -14.48 -8.75 10.28
N ARG A 57 -15.63 -8.27 10.71
CA ARG A 57 -16.09 -8.39 12.11
C ARG A 57 -16.39 -9.82 12.51
N GLU A 58 -17.00 -10.61 11.61
CA GLU A 58 -17.33 -12.01 11.88
C GLU A 58 -16.08 -12.88 11.97
N ARG A 59 -15.07 -12.62 11.13
CA ARG A 59 -13.83 -13.40 11.08
C ARG A 59 -12.73 -12.85 11.99
N GLY A 60 -12.85 -11.60 12.48
CA GLY A 60 -11.82 -10.93 13.28
C GLY A 60 -10.53 -10.66 12.51
N ILE A 61 -10.60 -10.53 11.17
CA ILE A 61 -9.44 -10.26 10.30
C ILE A 61 -9.74 -9.14 9.33
N THR A 62 -8.75 -8.32 9.03
CA THR A 62 -8.84 -7.29 7.99
C THR A 62 -8.81 -7.93 6.61
N ILE A 63 -9.79 -7.61 5.78
CA ILE A 63 -9.94 -8.10 4.40
C ILE A 63 -9.58 -7.00 3.41
N ASN A 64 -10.15 -5.81 3.60
CA ASN A 64 -9.93 -4.64 2.76
C ASN A 64 -8.97 -3.67 3.44
N THR A 65 -8.31 -2.84 2.64
CA THR A 65 -7.53 -1.72 3.20
C THR A 65 -8.46 -0.69 3.82
N ALA A 66 -8.15 -0.27 5.04
CA ALA A 66 -8.85 0.81 5.72
C ALA A 66 -7.96 2.06 5.76
N HIS A 67 -8.56 3.23 5.55
CA HIS A 67 -7.84 4.50 5.58
C HIS A 67 -8.23 5.32 6.80
N VAL A 68 -7.23 5.75 7.55
CA VAL A 68 -7.40 6.57 8.76
C VAL A 68 -6.55 7.83 8.63
N GLU A 69 -7.06 8.97 9.10
CA GLU A 69 -6.38 10.26 9.10
C GLU A 69 -5.96 10.62 10.54
N TYR A 70 -4.74 11.10 10.70
CA TYR A 70 -4.26 11.72 11.95
C TYR A 70 -3.06 12.64 11.69
N GLU A 71 -2.69 13.39 12.70
CA GLU A 71 -1.54 14.29 12.64
C GLU A 71 -0.59 14.02 13.82
N THR A 72 0.67 14.38 13.60
CA THR A 72 1.63 14.68 14.67
C THR A 72 1.84 16.20 14.74
N LYS A 73 2.72 16.66 15.59
CA LYS A 73 3.11 18.08 15.61
C LYS A 73 3.75 18.52 14.29
N ASN A 74 4.40 17.58 13.59
CA ASN A 74 5.24 17.85 12.43
C ASN A 74 4.59 17.52 11.09
N ARG A 75 3.71 16.50 11.03
CA ARG A 75 3.20 15.92 9.80
C ARG A 75 1.72 15.59 9.86
N HIS A 76 1.09 15.56 8.68
CA HIS A 76 -0.24 15.01 8.46
C HIS A 76 -0.11 13.63 7.83
N TYR A 77 -0.82 12.63 8.35
CA TYR A 77 -0.75 11.25 7.91
C TYR A 77 -2.07 10.73 7.35
N ALA A 78 -1.98 10.09 6.19
CA ALA A 78 -2.96 9.10 5.75
C ALA A 78 -2.41 7.72 6.10
N HIS A 79 -3.11 6.97 6.93
CA HIS A 79 -2.70 5.65 7.37
C HIS A 79 -3.55 4.57 6.69
N VAL A 80 -2.89 3.63 6.04
CA VAL A 80 -3.50 2.49 5.38
C VAL A 80 -3.31 1.25 6.25
N ASP A 81 -4.39 0.74 6.83
CA ASP A 81 -4.36 -0.55 7.53
C ASP A 81 -4.50 -1.68 6.52
N CYS A 82 -3.46 -2.52 6.42
CA CYS A 82 -3.39 -3.59 5.42
C CYS A 82 -3.81 -4.95 6.00
N PRO A 83 -4.49 -5.80 5.20
CA PRO A 83 -4.77 -7.16 5.60
C PRO A 83 -3.48 -7.96 5.82
N GLY A 84 -3.51 -8.86 6.80
CA GLY A 84 -2.37 -9.74 7.13
C GLY A 84 -2.47 -11.14 6.54
N HIS A 85 -3.67 -11.58 6.14
CA HIS A 85 -3.90 -12.94 5.69
C HIS A 85 -3.47 -13.16 4.24
N ALA A 86 -2.89 -14.32 3.95
CA ALA A 86 -2.37 -14.68 2.63
C ALA A 86 -3.40 -14.58 1.49
N ASP A 87 -4.68 -14.84 1.77
CA ASP A 87 -5.75 -14.78 0.77
C ASP A 87 -6.02 -13.34 0.28
N TYR A 88 -5.63 -12.34 1.06
CA TYR A 88 -5.87 -10.92 0.76
C TYR A 88 -4.61 -10.14 0.35
N VAL A 89 -3.56 -10.84 -0.04
CA VAL A 89 -2.29 -10.22 -0.48
C VAL A 89 -2.48 -9.22 -1.61
N LYS A 90 -3.46 -9.42 -2.49
CA LYS A 90 -3.82 -8.43 -3.52
C LYS A 90 -4.18 -7.07 -2.93
N ASN A 91 -4.97 -7.06 -1.86
CA ASN A 91 -5.36 -5.82 -1.18
C ASN A 91 -4.15 -5.23 -0.41
N MET A 92 -3.30 -6.09 0.16
CA MET A 92 -2.05 -5.66 0.78
C MET A 92 -1.11 -4.98 -0.24
N ILE A 93 -0.92 -5.54 -1.43
CA ILE A 93 -0.09 -4.94 -2.49
C ILE A 93 -0.65 -3.56 -2.89
N THR A 94 -1.96 -3.48 -3.08
CA THR A 94 -2.62 -2.20 -3.41
C THR A 94 -2.41 -1.16 -2.32
N GLY A 95 -2.55 -1.53 -1.05
CA GLY A 95 -2.30 -0.64 0.08
C GLY A 95 -0.84 -0.23 0.17
N ALA A 96 0.09 -1.19 0.08
CA ALA A 96 1.52 -0.91 0.16
C ALA A 96 2.03 0.00 -0.97
N ALA A 97 1.47 -0.10 -2.17
CA ALA A 97 1.81 0.77 -3.30
C ALA A 97 1.51 2.26 -3.05
N GLN A 98 0.68 2.56 -2.05
CA GLN A 98 0.33 3.93 -1.68
C GLN A 98 1.22 4.51 -0.59
N MET A 99 2.05 3.70 0.07
CA MET A 99 2.81 4.10 1.24
C MET A 99 4.11 4.84 0.87
N ASP A 100 4.38 5.90 1.60
CA ASP A 100 5.66 6.60 1.62
C ASP A 100 6.59 6.03 2.71
N GLY A 101 6.04 5.20 3.59
CA GLY A 101 6.72 4.44 4.62
C GLY A 101 5.77 3.43 5.25
N ALA A 102 6.29 2.43 5.94
CA ALA A 102 5.48 1.41 6.59
C ALA A 102 5.86 1.19 8.06
N ILE A 103 4.89 0.77 8.85
CA ILE A 103 5.08 0.22 10.19
C ILE A 103 4.96 -1.30 10.08
N LEU A 104 6.05 -2.01 10.28
CA LEU A 104 6.05 -3.46 10.38
C LEU A 104 5.66 -3.88 11.79
N VAL A 105 4.54 -4.59 11.91
CA VAL A 105 4.05 -5.08 13.20
C VAL A 105 4.43 -6.55 13.36
N VAL A 106 5.19 -6.86 14.41
CA VAL A 106 5.63 -8.23 14.75
C VAL A 106 5.25 -8.49 16.21
N ALA A 107 4.52 -9.58 16.47
CA ALA A 107 4.24 -9.99 17.85
C ALA A 107 5.53 -10.52 18.50
N ALA A 108 5.88 -10.03 19.68
CA ALA A 108 7.07 -10.42 20.40
C ALA A 108 7.04 -11.92 20.80
N SER A 109 5.83 -12.48 21.03
CA SER A 109 5.64 -13.90 21.35
C SER A 109 5.93 -14.85 20.20
N ASP A 110 5.75 -14.38 18.95
CA ASP A 110 5.76 -15.23 17.75
C ASP A 110 6.98 -14.97 16.86
N GLY A 111 7.56 -13.78 16.93
CA GLY A 111 8.62 -13.34 16.04
C GLY A 111 8.17 -13.17 14.58
N PRO A 112 9.13 -13.01 13.64
CA PRO A 112 8.83 -12.88 12.21
C PRO A 112 8.27 -14.17 11.62
N MET A 113 7.06 -14.12 11.05
CA MET A 113 6.35 -15.27 10.46
C MET A 113 6.32 -15.20 8.92
N ALA A 114 5.60 -16.13 8.28
CA ALA A 114 5.58 -16.29 6.83
C ALA A 114 5.09 -15.01 6.10
N GLN A 115 3.95 -14.43 6.55
CA GLN A 115 3.45 -13.21 5.94
C GLN A 115 4.31 -11.99 6.26
N THR A 116 5.03 -11.96 7.38
CA THR A 116 6.03 -10.91 7.66
C THR A 116 7.07 -10.82 6.54
N ARG A 117 7.58 -11.99 6.13
CA ARG A 117 8.56 -12.10 5.03
C ARG A 117 7.96 -11.71 3.69
N GLU A 118 6.75 -12.17 3.39
CA GLU A 118 6.05 -11.82 2.14
C GLU A 118 5.73 -10.32 2.08
N HIS A 119 5.29 -9.71 3.18
CA HIS A 119 4.98 -8.29 3.23
C HIS A 119 6.22 -7.42 3.06
N LEU A 120 7.36 -7.79 3.65
CA LEU A 120 8.63 -7.07 3.43
C LEU A 120 9.07 -7.14 1.98
N LEU A 121 9.02 -8.33 1.38
CA LEU A 121 9.32 -8.52 -0.04
C LEU A 121 8.44 -7.65 -0.92
N LEU A 122 7.13 -7.66 -0.70
CA LEU A 122 6.17 -6.89 -1.47
C LEU A 122 6.33 -5.38 -1.26
N ALA A 123 6.55 -4.94 -0.02
CA ALA A 123 6.82 -3.53 0.29
C ALA A 123 8.05 -3.03 -0.47
N ARG A 124 9.12 -3.83 -0.50
CA ARG A 124 10.32 -3.52 -1.29
C ARG A 124 10.03 -3.44 -2.79
N GLN A 125 9.23 -4.35 -3.30
CA GLN A 125 8.88 -4.40 -4.73
C GLN A 125 8.03 -3.21 -5.18
N VAL A 126 7.04 -2.82 -4.38
CA VAL A 126 6.21 -1.64 -4.70
C VAL A 126 6.93 -0.33 -4.41
N GLY A 127 8.12 -0.37 -3.81
CA GLY A 127 8.99 0.78 -3.62
C GLY A 127 8.77 1.56 -2.34
N VAL A 128 8.27 0.93 -1.27
CA VAL A 128 8.26 1.54 0.08
C VAL A 128 9.70 1.88 0.49
N PRO A 129 10.03 3.15 0.73
CA PRO A 129 11.42 3.56 0.89
C PRO A 129 11.99 3.26 2.28
N ALA A 130 11.16 3.25 3.33
CA ALA A 130 11.60 3.07 4.70
C ALA A 130 10.52 2.37 5.56
N ILE A 131 10.98 1.64 6.56
CA ILE A 131 10.15 0.89 7.50
C ILE A 131 10.55 1.24 8.92
N VAL A 132 9.58 1.39 9.82
CA VAL A 132 9.76 1.42 11.28
C VAL A 132 9.08 0.17 11.83
N VAL A 133 9.64 -0.43 12.87
CA VAL A 133 9.10 -1.66 13.45
C VAL A 133 8.42 -1.39 14.79
N PHE A 134 7.23 -1.96 14.96
CA PHE A 134 6.57 -2.06 16.27
C PHE A 134 6.54 -3.53 16.71
N MET A 135 7.36 -3.86 17.71
CA MET A 135 7.33 -5.16 18.36
C MET A 135 6.20 -5.19 19.37
N ASN A 136 5.05 -5.67 18.89
CA ASN A 136 3.78 -5.67 19.64
C ASN A 136 3.68 -6.84 20.62
N LYS A 137 2.75 -6.76 21.57
CA LYS A 137 2.50 -7.77 22.60
C LYS A 137 3.74 -8.05 23.47
N ALA A 138 4.59 -7.06 23.66
CA ALA A 138 5.78 -7.18 24.51
C ALA A 138 5.42 -7.46 25.98
N ASP A 139 4.22 -7.08 26.41
CA ASP A 139 3.62 -7.39 27.70
C ASP A 139 3.36 -8.90 27.95
N GLN A 140 3.40 -9.72 26.92
CA GLN A 140 3.22 -11.18 27.02
C GLN A 140 4.54 -11.95 27.13
N VAL A 141 5.67 -11.26 27.13
CA VAL A 141 7.01 -11.85 27.19
C VAL A 141 7.76 -11.27 28.37
N ASP A 142 7.96 -12.08 29.40
CA ASP A 142 8.64 -11.68 30.64
C ASP A 142 10.19 -11.78 30.53
N ASP A 143 10.69 -12.43 29.47
CA ASP A 143 12.11 -12.69 29.24
C ASP A 143 12.71 -11.64 28.30
N GLU A 144 13.58 -10.79 28.81
CA GLU A 144 14.28 -9.75 28.02
C GLU A 144 15.22 -10.37 26.99
N GLU A 145 15.85 -11.51 27.25
CA GLU A 145 16.73 -12.19 26.29
C GLU A 145 15.93 -12.67 25.08
N LEU A 146 14.69 -13.12 25.28
CA LEU A 146 13.81 -13.52 24.20
C LEU A 146 13.38 -12.31 23.34
N LEU A 147 13.09 -11.16 23.96
CA LEU A 147 12.80 -9.92 23.24
C LEU A 147 13.99 -9.48 22.37
N ASP A 148 15.20 -9.61 22.89
CA ASP A 148 16.41 -9.24 22.14
C ASP A 148 16.69 -10.22 20.99
N LEU A 149 16.41 -11.50 21.15
CA LEU A 149 16.50 -12.50 20.07
C LEU A 149 15.50 -12.19 18.95
N VAL A 150 14.26 -11.88 19.29
CA VAL A 150 13.24 -11.48 18.30
C VAL A 150 13.64 -10.20 17.58
N GLU A 151 14.24 -9.23 18.29
CA GLU A 151 14.75 -8.01 17.67
C GLU A 151 15.88 -8.33 16.67
N MET A 152 16.82 -9.21 17.03
CA MET A 152 17.88 -9.65 16.12
C MET A 152 17.32 -10.32 14.85
N ASP A 153 16.34 -11.22 15.01
CA ASP A 153 15.69 -11.90 13.88
C ASP A 153 14.99 -10.88 12.95
N ILE A 154 14.37 -9.85 13.50
CA ILE A 154 13.74 -8.78 12.72
C ILE A 154 14.80 -7.99 11.94
N ARG A 155 15.92 -7.61 12.57
CA ARG A 155 17.02 -6.86 11.91
C ARG A 155 17.65 -7.66 10.78
N GLU A 156 17.95 -8.94 11.00
CA GLU A 156 18.46 -9.85 9.96
C GLU A 156 17.45 -9.99 8.80
N LEU A 157 16.18 -10.05 9.11
CA LEU A 157 15.13 -10.15 8.11
C LEU A 157 15.02 -8.86 7.28
N LEU A 158 15.12 -7.68 7.89
CA LEU A 158 15.12 -6.39 7.20
C LEU A 158 16.29 -6.29 6.22
N ASP A 159 17.51 -6.63 6.65
CA ASP A 159 18.71 -6.63 5.80
C ASP A 159 18.56 -7.57 4.62
N LYS A 160 17.98 -8.74 4.83
CA LYS A 160 17.70 -9.72 3.76
C LYS A 160 16.81 -9.15 2.64
N TYR A 161 15.93 -8.20 2.97
CA TYR A 161 15.03 -7.55 2.00
C TYR A 161 15.48 -6.13 1.63
N ASP A 162 16.75 -5.81 1.80
CA ASP A 162 17.38 -4.52 1.45
C ASP A 162 16.80 -3.31 2.22
N PHE A 163 16.30 -3.51 3.44
CA PHE A 163 16.03 -2.44 4.40
C PHE A 163 17.16 -2.37 5.41
N PRO A 164 17.56 -1.17 5.89
CA PRO A 164 18.72 -1.03 6.79
C PRO A 164 18.37 -1.56 8.20
N GLY A 165 18.62 -2.85 8.46
CA GLY A 165 18.23 -3.52 9.70
C GLY A 165 18.82 -2.87 10.94
N ASP A 166 20.11 -2.51 10.92
CA ASP A 166 20.80 -1.89 12.07
C ASP A 166 20.28 -0.48 12.37
N GLU A 167 19.89 0.29 11.34
CA GLU A 167 19.45 1.68 11.49
C GLU A 167 17.96 1.79 11.75
N THR A 168 17.17 0.75 11.42
CA THR A 168 15.71 0.76 11.55
C THR A 168 15.29 0.85 13.01
N PRO A 169 14.47 1.85 13.40
CA PRO A 169 13.90 1.93 14.73
C PRO A 169 12.98 0.75 15.01
N ILE A 170 13.20 0.08 16.16
CA ILE A 170 12.33 -0.98 16.67
C ILE A 170 11.80 -0.56 18.03
N ILE A 171 10.50 -0.34 18.14
CA ILE A 171 9.83 0.07 19.34
C ILE A 171 9.10 -1.14 19.95
N LYS A 172 9.40 -1.45 21.21
CA LYS A 172 8.77 -2.54 21.98
C LYS A 172 7.57 -1.98 22.74
N GLY A 173 6.41 -2.63 22.64
CA GLY A 173 5.20 -2.17 23.36
C GLY A 173 4.00 -3.09 23.22
N SER A 174 2.87 -2.64 23.77
CA SER A 174 1.59 -3.31 23.67
C SER A 174 0.52 -2.34 23.17
N ALA A 175 0.07 -2.57 21.94
CA ALA A 175 -1.01 -1.77 21.35
C ALA A 175 -2.33 -1.94 22.13
N LEU A 176 -2.59 -3.16 22.64
CA LEU A 176 -3.78 -3.44 23.44
C LEU A 176 -3.75 -2.71 24.76
N ALA A 177 -2.61 -2.70 25.48
CA ALA A 177 -2.46 -1.97 26.72
C ALA A 177 -2.73 -0.46 26.53
N ALA A 178 -2.23 0.14 25.47
CA ALA A 178 -2.53 1.54 25.15
C ALA A 178 -4.01 1.76 24.82
N LEU A 179 -4.64 0.81 24.12
CA LEU A 179 -6.06 0.90 23.75
C LEU A 179 -6.98 0.80 24.98
N GLU A 180 -6.62 -0.03 25.97
CA GLU A 180 -7.37 -0.25 27.22
C GLU A 180 -7.02 0.73 28.35
N ALA A 181 -5.90 1.46 28.23
CA ALA A 181 -5.49 2.46 29.23
C ALA A 181 -6.54 3.56 29.43
N PRO A 182 -6.61 4.17 30.61
CA PRO A 182 -7.45 5.34 30.86
C PRO A 182 -7.15 6.47 29.87
N ASP A 183 -8.12 7.36 29.64
CA ASP A 183 -7.92 8.52 28.73
C ASP A 183 -7.08 9.62 29.43
N ASP A 184 -5.85 9.25 29.84
CA ASP A 184 -4.85 10.09 30.48
C ASP A 184 -3.46 9.78 29.90
N LEU A 185 -2.89 10.71 29.13
CA LEU A 185 -1.58 10.56 28.47
C LEU A 185 -0.40 10.34 29.44
N SER A 186 -0.60 10.59 30.76
CA SER A 186 0.42 10.25 31.75
C SER A 186 0.54 8.75 32.03
N ASP A 187 -0.40 7.94 31.56
CA ASP A 187 -0.34 6.50 31.70
C ASP A 187 0.82 5.95 30.84
N PRO A 188 1.70 5.12 31.43
CA PRO A 188 2.89 4.60 30.76
C PRO A 188 2.58 3.73 29.52
N ALA A 189 1.36 3.21 29.39
CA ALA A 189 0.94 2.41 28.23
C ALA A 189 0.96 3.21 26.91
N TYR A 190 0.83 4.54 26.97
CA TYR A 190 0.88 5.39 25.77
C TYR A 190 2.31 5.68 25.29
N LYS A 191 3.31 5.55 26.17
CA LYS A 191 4.70 5.89 25.82
C LYS A 191 5.20 5.16 24.58
N PRO A 192 5.05 3.83 24.41
CA PRO A 192 5.51 3.14 23.19
C PRO A 192 4.83 3.65 21.93
N ILE A 193 3.57 4.08 22.00
CA ILE A 193 2.85 4.63 20.83
C ILE A 193 3.40 6.00 20.45
N LEU A 194 3.68 6.86 21.44
CA LEU A 194 4.31 8.16 21.20
C LEU A 194 5.74 8.00 20.67
N ASP A 195 6.54 7.09 21.23
CA ASP A 195 7.88 6.77 20.76
C ASP A 195 7.84 6.22 19.30
N LEU A 196 6.83 5.43 18.95
CA LEU A 196 6.61 4.97 17.59
C LEU A 196 6.34 6.15 16.64
N MET A 197 5.47 7.07 17.01
CA MET A 197 5.13 8.21 16.18
C MET A 197 6.31 9.18 16.00
N ASP A 198 7.13 9.36 17.02
CA ASP A 198 8.38 10.11 16.93
C ASP A 198 9.39 9.43 15.99
N ALA A 199 9.50 8.11 16.05
CA ALA A 199 10.34 7.34 15.13
C ALA A 199 9.82 7.44 13.68
N VAL A 200 8.52 7.38 13.47
CA VAL A 200 7.89 7.57 12.15
C VAL A 200 8.16 8.97 11.62
N ASP A 201 7.99 10.01 12.45
CA ASP A 201 8.25 11.40 12.07
C ASP A 201 9.70 11.65 11.65
N THR A 202 10.65 10.97 12.29
CA THR A 202 12.08 11.22 12.11
C THR A 202 12.73 10.30 11.08
N PHE A 203 12.35 9.02 11.04
CA PHE A 203 12.99 8.02 10.20
C PHE A 203 12.37 7.89 8.81
N ILE A 204 11.04 8.01 8.69
CA ILE A 204 10.39 7.97 7.38
C ILE A 204 10.67 9.28 6.63
N PRO A 205 11.28 9.24 5.43
CA PRO A 205 11.59 10.45 4.69
C PRO A 205 10.31 11.18 4.25
N THR A 206 10.36 12.51 4.20
CA THR A 206 9.31 13.28 3.53
C THR A 206 9.41 13.00 2.03
N PRO A 207 8.35 12.48 1.39
CA PRO A 207 8.44 12.08 0.00
C PRO A 207 8.59 13.29 -0.94
N ASP A 208 9.41 13.10 -1.97
CA ASP A 208 9.47 14.06 -3.09
C ASP A 208 8.26 13.86 -4.00
N ARG A 209 7.41 14.88 -4.10
CA ARG A 209 6.16 14.84 -4.84
C ARG A 209 6.38 15.25 -6.29
N LYS A 210 6.07 14.37 -7.23
CA LYS A 210 6.15 14.62 -8.68
C LYS A 210 4.95 15.45 -9.17
N SER A 211 4.73 16.61 -8.58
CA SER A 211 3.56 17.47 -8.85
C SER A 211 3.64 18.20 -10.21
N ASP A 212 4.83 18.31 -10.79
CA ASP A 212 5.05 18.96 -12.09
C ASP A 212 4.73 18.08 -13.31
N LEU A 213 4.54 16.77 -13.08
CA LEU A 213 4.20 15.81 -14.13
C LEU A 213 2.69 15.85 -14.46
N PRO A 214 2.26 15.31 -15.62
CA PRO A 214 0.85 15.14 -15.91
C PRO A 214 0.15 14.27 -14.87
N PHE A 215 -1.07 14.66 -14.47
CA PHE A 215 -1.88 13.96 -13.48
C PHE A 215 -2.06 12.48 -13.83
N LEU A 216 -1.88 11.63 -12.82
CA LEU A 216 -2.16 10.20 -12.86
C LEU A 216 -2.59 9.72 -11.47
N MET A 217 -3.70 8.98 -11.42
CA MET A 217 -4.22 8.33 -10.21
C MET A 217 -4.72 6.94 -10.54
N PRO A 218 -4.11 5.87 -10.03
CA PRO A 218 -4.66 4.52 -10.10
C PRO A 218 -5.96 4.40 -9.30
N ASP A 219 -6.98 3.76 -9.88
CA ASP A 219 -8.25 3.55 -9.20
C ASP A 219 -8.19 2.34 -8.27
N GLU A 220 -8.47 2.58 -6.99
CA GLU A 220 -8.52 1.56 -5.95
C GLU A 220 -9.91 1.01 -5.71
N ASP A 221 -10.86 1.93 -5.67
CA ASP A 221 -12.27 1.60 -5.51
C ASP A 221 -13.14 2.61 -6.22
N VAL A 222 -14.33 2.16 -6.60
CA VAL A 222 -15.32 2.97 -7.27
C VAL A 222 -16.62 2.88 -6.52
N ILE A 223 -17.07 3.99 -5.97
CA ILE A 223 -18.27 4.08 -5.17
C ILE A 223 -19.31 4.97 -5.84
N THR A 224 -20.57 4.75 -5.53
CA THR A 224 -21.68 5.61 -5.97
C THR A 224 -22.25 6.35 -4.77
N ILE A 225 -22.30 7.67 -4.86
CA ILE A 225 -22.96 8.51 -3.85
C ILE A 225 -24.32 8.94 -4.37
N THR A 226 -25.39 8.54 -3.68
CA THR A 226 -26.77 8.89 -4.06
C THR A 226 -26.93 10.41 -4.21
N GLY A 227 -27.40 10.84 -5.37
CA GLY A 227 -27.61 12.25 -5.70
C GLY A 227 -26.35 13.04 -6.08
N ARG A 228 -25.17 12.41 -6.07
CA ARG A 228 -23.90 13.06 -6.45
C ARG A 228 -23.20 12.39 -7.64
N GLY A 229 -23.30 11.07 -7.79
CA GLY A 229 -22.75 10.33 -8.91
C GLY A 229 -21.64 9.35 -8.52
N THR A 230 -20.84 8.97 -9.50
CA THR A 230 -19.72 8.02 -9.34
C THR A 230 -18.47 8.74 -8.86
N VAL A 231 -17.81 8.14 -7.90
CA VAL A 231 -16.54 8.61 -7.31
C VAL A 231 -15.49 7.52 -7.51
N ALA A 232 -14.39 7.87 -8.16
CA ALA A 232 -13.19 7.05 -8.20
C ALA A 232 -12.28 7.43 -7.03
N THR A 233 -11.78 6.45 -6.30
CA THR A 233 -10.88 6.68 -5.17
C THR A 233 -9.49 6.13 -5.47
N GLY A 234 -8.47 6.82 -5.00
CA GLY A 234 -7.09 6.39 -5.15
C GLY A 234 -6.10 7.42 -4.63
N ARG A 235 -4.83 7.02 -4.61
CA ARG A 235 -3.73 7.94 -4.36
C ARG A 235 -3.27 8.59 -5.66
N VAL A 236 -3.12 9.90 -5.67
CA VAL A 236 -2.51 10.62 -6.79
C VAL A 236 -1.04 10.21 -6.88
N GLU A 237 -0.67 9.49 -7.94
CA GLU A 237 0.71 9.01 -8.17
C GLU A 237 1.63 10.17 -8.58
N ARG A 238 1.13 11.07 -9.43
CA ARG A 238 1.85 12.24 -9.93
C ARG A 238 0.91 13.34 -10.42
N GLY A 239 1.44 14.55 -10.53
CA GLY A 239 0.74 15.71 -11.07
C GLY A 239 -0.24 16.35 -10.09
N GLN A 240 -1.09 17.19 -10.64
CA GLN A 240 -2.16 17.88 -9.91
C GLN A 240 -3.49 17.71 -10.64
N LEU A 241 -4.57 17.72 -9.88
CA LEU A 241 -5.95 17.65 -10.38
C LEU A 241 -6.77 18.76 -9.72
N LYS A 242 -7.53 19.51 -10.53
CA LYS A 242 -8.45 20.56 -10.05
C LYS A 242 -9.89 20.19 -10.39
N THR A 243 -10.82 20.72 -9.62
CA THR A 243 -12.23 20.68 -9.99
C THR A 243 -12.44 21.42 -11.31
N GLY A 244 -13.08 20.78 -12.27
CA GLY A 244 -13.28 21.29 -13.63
C GLY A 244 -12.32 20.69 -14.66
N ASP A 245 -11.26 20.01 -14.24
CA ASP A 245 -10.32 19.37 -15.17
C ASP A 245 -10.97 18.20 -15.90
N GLU A 246 -10.61 18.03 -17.17
CA GLU A 246 -10.93 16.85 -17.97
C GLU A 246 -9.93 15.75 -17.66
N VAL A 247 -10.42 14.55 -17.44
CA VAL A 247 -9.64 13.33 -17.23
C VAL A 247 -10.06 12.23 -18.18
N GLU A 248 -9.14 11.31 -18.45
CA GLU A 248 -9.33 10.11 -19.27
C GLU A 248 -9.23 8.89 -18.36
N ILE A 249 -10.10 7.89 -18.59
CA ILE A 249 -10.09 6.62 -17.87
C ILE A 249 -9.44 5.57 -18.77
N LEU A 250 -8.37 4.94 -18.32
CA LEU A 250 -7.56 4.02 -19.13
C LEU A 250 -7.29 2.69 -18.42
N GLY A 251 -7.13 1.66 -19.24
CA GLY A 251 -6.78 0.30 -18.82
C GLY A 251 -7.97 -0.64 -18.71
N LEU A 252 -7.69 -1.93 -18.77
CA LEU A 252 -8.66 -3.04 -18.71
C LEU A 252 -9.70 -3.07 -19.83
N SER A 253 -9.71 -2.05 -20.69
CA SER A 253 -10.60 -1.90 -21.84
C SER A 253 -9.85 -1.16 -22.97
N THR A 254 -10.33 -1.33 -24.18
CA THR A 254 -9.90 -0.52 -25.33
C THR A 254 -10.61 0.83 -25.39
N GLU A 255 -11.71 0.98 -24.68
CA GLU A 255 -12.42 2.25 -24.54
C GLU A 255 -11.63 3.22 -23.69
N ARG A 256 -11.73 4.51 -24.04
CA ARG A 256 -11.03 5.63 -23.38
C ARG A 256 -12.02 6.73 -23.05
N PRO A 257 -12.96 6.49 -22.14
CA PRO A 257 -13.95 7.50 -21.80
C PRO A 257 -13.26 8.71 -21.16
N LYS A 258 -13.72 9.89 -21.56
CA LYS A 258 -13.31 11.17 -20.98
C LYS A 258 -14.43 11.74 -20.16
N THR A 259 -14.08 12.38 -19.07
CA THR A 259 -15.04 13.02 -18.17
C THR A 259 -14.44 14.24 -17.50
N VAL A 260 -15.27 15.01 -16.81
CA VAL A 260 -14.85 16.17 -16.04
C VAL A 260 -14.99 15.86 -14.56
N VAL A 261 -13.97 16.21 -13.78
CA VAL A 261 -13.98 16.12 -12.33
C VAL A 261 -14.83 17.25 -11.76
N THR A 262 -15.92 16.92 -11.06
CA THR A 262 -16.87 17.91 -10.50
C THR A 262 -16.66 18.23 -9.04
N GLY A 263 -15.78 17.47 -8.37
CA GLY A 263 -15.41 17.69 -6.97
C GLY A 263 -14.31 16.74 -6.55
N ILE A 264 -13.51 17.16 -5.59
CA ILE A 264 -12.42 16.37 -5.00
C ILE A 264 -12.58 16.39 -3.50
N GLU A 265 -12.46 15.22 -2.88
CA GLU A 265 -12.57 15.06 -1.43
C GLU A 265 -11.44 14.19 -0.90
N MET A 266 -10.94 14.51 0.28
CA MET A 266 -10.02 13.71 1.07
C MET A 266 -10.51 13.67 2.51
N PHE A 267 -10.68 12.46 3.10
CA PHE A 267 -11.20 12.28 4.46
C PHE A 267 -12.49 13.08 4.74
N ARG A 268 -13.44 13.06 3.78
CA ARG A 268 -14.72 13.80 3.82
C ARG A 268 -14.60 15.34 3.83
N LYS A 269 -13.40 15.88 3.65
CA LYS A 269 -13.14 17.32 3.48
C LYS A 269 -13.03 17.64 1.99
N ILE A 270 -13.48 18.83 1.57
CA ILE A 270 -13.40 19.28 0.18
C ILE A 270 -11.99 19.81 -0.08
N LEU A 271 -11.43 19.48 -1.25
CA LEU A 271 -10.19 20.05 -1.76
C LEU A 271 -10.47 20.91 -2.99
N ASP A 272 -9.80 22.04 -3.07
CA ASP A 272 -9.80 22.89 -4.28
C ASP A 272 -8.97 22.23 -5.41
N TYR A 273 -7.89 21.55 -5.02
CA TYR A 273 -7.06 20.73 -5.90
C TYR A 273 -6.43 19.59 -5.12
N ALA A 274 -6.12 18.52 -5.84
CA ALA A 274 -5.31 17.41 -5.36
C ALA A 274 -3.93 17.44 -5.99
N GLU A 275 -2.93 16.91 -5.30
CA GLU A 275 -1.56 16.79 -5.79
C GLU A 275 -0.98 15.41 -5.50
N ALA A 276 0.16 15.11 -6.13
CA ALA A 276 0.87 13.85 -5.93
C ALA A 276 0.99 13.53 -4.43
N GLY A 277 0.58 12.32 -4.06
CA GLY A 277 0.56 11.82 -2.69
C GLY A 277 -0.79 11.89 -1.98
N ASP A 278 -1.73 12.69 -2.43
CA ASP A 278 -3.06 12.77 -1.80
C ASP A 278 -3.88 11.51 -2.07
N ASN A 279 -4.57 11.01 -1.05
CA ASN A 279 -5.58 9.96 -1.19
C ASN A 279 -6.95 10.61 -1.35
N ILE A 280 -7.50 10.57 -2.53
CA ILE A 280 -8.71 11.32 -2.87
C ILE A 280 -9.86 10.47 -3.40
N GLY A 281 -11.05 11.03 -3.30
CA GLY A 281 -12.20 10.65 -4.10
C GLY A 281 -12.48 11.74 -5.13
N ALA A 282 -12.41 11.40 -6.41
CA ALA A 282 -12.72 12.27 -7.53
C ALA A 282 -14.14 12.01 -8.03
N LEU A 283 -15.00 13.02 -7.98
CA LEU A 283 -16.37 12.97 -8.47
C LEU A 283 -16.38 13.13 -9.99
N LEU A 284 -16.92 12.16 -10.71
CA LEU A 284 -16.89 12.09 -12.17
C LEU A 284 -18.26 12.42 -12.78
N ARG A 285 -18.29 13.31 -13.78
CA ARG A 285 -19.51 13.73 -14.46
C ARG A 285 -19.97 12.67 -15.47
N GLY A 286 -21.21 12.18 -15.33
CA GLY A 286 -21.85 11.33 -16.36
C GLY A 286 -21.25 9.93 -16.49
N ILE A 287 -20.35 9.53 -15.60
CA ILE A 287 -19.79 8.17 -15.52
C ILE A 287 -20.68 7.33 -14.61
N GLN A 288 -21.12 6.17 -15.10
CA GLN A 288 -21.81 5.18 -14.31
C GLN A 288 -20.81 4.26 -13.58
N ARG A 289 -21.27 3.60 -12.52
CA ARG A 289 -20.44 2.62 -11.78
C ARG A 289 -19.92 1.48 -12.66
N SER A 290 -20.67 1.16 -13.74
CA SER A 290 -20.31 0.12 -14.73
C SER A 290 -19.21 0.54 -15.70
N ASP A 291 -18.97 1.84 -15.86
CA ASP A 291 -18.07 2.39 -16.87
C ASP A 291 -16.63 2.53 -16.39
N ILE A 292 -16.41 2.36 -15.09
CA ILE A 292 -15.12 2.43 -14.43
C ILE A 292 -14.98 1.30 -13.41
N GLN A 293 -13.79 0.77 -13.28
CA GLN A 293 -13.49 -0.33 -12.35
C GLN A 293 -12.11 -0.19 -11.72
N ARG A 294 -11.96 -0.79 -10.53
CA ARG A 294 -10.66 -0.90 -9.86
C ARG A 294 -9.60 -1.44 -10.83
N GLY A 295 -8.42 -0.83 -10.80
CA GLY A 295 -7.29 -1.21 -11.63
C GLY A 295 -7.12 -0.42 -12.92
N GLN A 296 -8.12 0.41 -13.26
CA GLN A 296 -7.94 1.45 -14.26
C GLN A 296 -7.18 2.64 -13.66
N VAL A 297 -6.84 3.61 -14.49
CA VAL A 297 -6.24 4.86 -14.05
C VAL A 297 -7.05 6.05 -14.55
N LEU A 298 -7.17 7.08 -13.69
CA LEU A 298 -7.55 8.42 -14.09
C LEU A 298 -6.29 9.19 -14.44
N CYS A 299 -6.25 9.81 -15.61
CA CYS A 299 -5.08 10.56 -16.04
C CYS A 299 -5.45 11.82 -16.83
N LYS A 300 -4.48 12.72 -16.98
CA LYS A 300 -4.60 13.83 -17.92
C LYS A 300 -4.74 13.24 -19.34
N PRO A 301 -5.73 13.69 -20.15
CA PRO A 301 -5.93 13.15 -21.49
C PRO A 301 -4.67 13.12 -22.35
N GLY A 302 -4.36 11.94 -22.91
CA GLY A 302 -3.20 11.74 -23.78
C GLY A 302 -1.83 11.67 -23.09
N SER A 303 -1.78 11.65 -21.74
CA SER A 303 -0.50 11.64 -21.00
C SER A 303 0.09 10.24 -20.79
N ILE A 304 -0.69 9.20 -20.93
CA ILE A 304 -0.28 7.79 -20.84
C ILE A 304 -1.14 6.97 -21.81
N HIS A 305 -0.67 5.79 -22.19
CA HIS A 305 -1.39 4.90 -23.09
C HIS A 305 -1.50 3.50 -22.48
N PRO A 306 -2.60 2.76 -22.77
CA PRO A 306 -2.70 1.36 -22.41
C PRO A 306 -1.96 0.50 -23.43
N TYR A 307 -1.20 -0.48 -22.94
CA TYR A 307 -0.46 -1.45 -23.76
C TYR A 307 -0.79 -2.87 -23.34
N THR A 308 -0.67 -3.80 -24.27
CA THR A 308 -0.75 -5.25 -24.01
C THR A 308 0.62 -5.89 -24.02
N LYS A 309 1.64 -5.26 -24.61
CA LYS A 309 2.97 -5.83 -24.73
C LYS A 309 4.02 -4.95 -24.09
N PHE A 310 4.94 -5.57 -23.37
CA PHE A 310 6.08 -4.89 -22.79
C PHE A 310 7.28 -5.84 -22.64
N SER A 311 8.47 -5.27 -22.52
CA SER A 311 9.66 -5.97 -22.05
C SER A 311 9.91 -5.56 -20.61
N GLY A 312 10.42 -6.48 -19.79
CA GLY A 312 10.73 -6.19 -18.39
C GLY A 312 11.95 -6.97 -17.91
N GLN A 313 12.75 -6.30 -17.10
CA GLN A 313 13.82 -6.95 -16.34
C GLN A 313 13.20 -7.61 -15.12
N VAL A 314 13.32 -8.93 -14.99
CA VAL A 314 12.63 -9.72 -13.97
C VAL A 314 13.62 -10.52 -13.15
N TYR A 315 13.51 -10.44 -11.84
CA TYR A 315 14.14 -11.35 -10.89
C TYR A 315 13.14 -12.44 -10.48
N VAL A 316 13.52 -13.70 -10.66
CA VAL A 316 12.72 -14.87 -10.29
C VAL A 316 13.09 -15.31 -8.88
N LEU A 317 12.13 -15.25 -7.96
CA LEU A 317 12.36 -15.56 -6.55
C LEU A 317 12.76 -17.02 -6.33
N LYS A 318 13.75 -17.25 -5.48
CA LYS A 318 14.17 -18.57 -5.03
C LYS A 318 13.15 -19.19 -4.07
N LYS A 319 13.25 -20.50 -3.85
CA LYS A 319 12.41 -21.22 -2.89
C LYS A 319 12.52 -20.66 -1.47
N GLU A 320 13.74 -20.31 -1.05
CA GLU A 320 14.04 -19.75 0.27
C GLU A 320 13.45 -18.34 0.47
N GLU A 321 13.11 -17.67 -0.63
CA GLU A 321 12.45 -16.36 -0.67
C GLU A 321 10.92 -16.48 -0.78
N GLY A 322 10.37 -17.72 -0.68
CA GLY A 322 8.95 -17.99 -0.86
C GLY A 322 8.52 -18.19 -2.31
N GLY A 323 9.46 -18.14 -3.25
CA GLY A 323 9.23 -18.28 -4.68
C GLY A 323 9.08 -19.72 -5.17
N ARG A 324 9.44 -19.94 -6.44
CA ARG A 324 9.37 -21.26 -7.12
C ARG A 324 10.54 -22.14 -6.70
N HIS A 325 10.34 -23.43 -6.84
CA HIS A 325 11.41 -24.44 -6.72
C HIS A 325 11.69 -25.17 -8.07
N THR A 326 10.90 -24.86 -9.11
CA THR A 326 11.03 -25.41 -10.45
C THR A 326 11.21 -24.29 -11.48
N PRO A 327 11.95 -24.54 -12.56
CA PRO A 327 12.04 -23.60 -13.68
C PRO A 327 10.67 -23.40 -14.35
N PHE A 328 10.56 -22.33 -15.15
CA PHE A 328 9.49 -22.17 -16.10
C PHE A 328 10.06 -21.98 -17.52
N PHE A 329 9.21 -22.19 -18.48
CA PHE A 329 9.54 -22.20 -19.91
C PHE A 329 8.75 -21.15 -20.67
N ASN A 330 9.04 -20.96 -21.95
CA ASN A 330 8.23 -20.14 -22.83
C ASN A 330 6.74 -20.48 -22.73
N ASN A 331 5.89 -19.47 -22.92
CA ASN A 331 4.43 -19.55 -22.76
C ASN A 331 3.94 -19.77 -21.33
N TYR A 332 4.78 -19.53 -20.31
CA TYR A 332 4.35 -19.49 -18.93
C TYR A 332 3.34 -18.35 -18.73
N ARG A 333 2.25 -18.59 -18.00
CA ARG A 333 1.09 -17.70 -17.88
C ARG A 333 0.77 -17.35 -16.43
N PRO A 334 1.60 -16.55 -15.75
CA PRO A 334 1.31 -16.07 -14.41
C PRO A 334 0.41 -14.83 -14.42
N GLN A 335 0.10 -14.33 -13.21
CA GLN A 335 -0.54 -13.02 -13.03
C GLN A 335 0.52 -11.95 -12.78
N PHE A 336 0.37 -10.83 -13.49
CA PHE A 336 1.18 -9.63 -13.35
C PHE A 336 0.41 -8.58 -12.56
N TYR A 337 0.99 -8.11 -11.49
CA TYR A 337 0.41 -7.10 -10.61
C TYR A 337 1.06 -5.74 -10.88
N PHE A 338 0.26 -4.80 -11.36
CA PHE A 338 0.65 -3.43 -11.61
C PHE A 338 -0.25 -2.50 -10.81
N ARG A 339 0.31 -1.57 -10.04
CA ARG A 339 -0.49 -0.62 -9.25
C ARG A 339 -1.62 -1.32 -8.49
N THR A 340 -2.87 -1.07 -8.87
CA THR A 340 -4.08 -1.59 -8.21
C THR A 340 -4.74 -2.76 -8.94
N THR A 341 -4.11 -3.28 -10.01
CA THR A 341 -4.68 -4.36 -10.84
C THR A 341 -3.76 -5.56 -10.99
N ASP A 342 -4.34 -6.67 -11.38
CA ASP A 342 -3.64 -7.88 -11.83
C ASP A 342 -4.20 -8.35 -13.17
N VAL A 343 -3.30 -8.75 -14.04
CA VAL A 343 -3.65 -9.25 -15.40
C VAL A 343 -2.80 -10.47 -15.72
N THR A 344 -3.41 -11.49 -16.29
CA THR A 344 -2.66 -12.64 -16.81
C THR A 344 -1.84 -12.22 -18.03
N GLY A 345 -0.58 -12.63 -18.06
CA GLY A 345 0.30 -12.40 -19.20
C GLY A 345 1.03 -13.66 -19.61
N VAL A 346 1.43 -13.72 -20.88
CA VAL A 346 2.23 -14.79 -21.46
C VAL A 346 3.68 -14.32 -21.55
N ILE A 347 4.60 -15.09 -20.97
CA ILE A 347 6.03 -14.79 -21.00
C ILE A 347 6.68 -15.44 -22.22
N THR A 348 7.51 -14.65 -22.90
CA THR A 348 8.45 -15.10 -23.91
C THR A 348 9.86 -14.85 -23.43
N LEU A 349 10.65 -15.91 -23.28
CA LEU A 349 12.06 -15.84 -22.89
C LEU A 349 12.93 -15.42 -24.08
N PRO A 350 14.13 -14.84 -23.85
CA PRO A 350 15.12 -14.59 -24.88
C PRO A 350 15.48 -15.85 -25.67
N ALA A 351 15.81 -15.69 -26.94
CA ALA A 351 16.06 -16.82 -27.87
C ALA A 351 17.23 -17.74 -27.45
N ASP A 352 18.14 -17.25 -26.62
CA ASP A 352 19.27 -17.98 -26.06
C ASP A 352 18.94 -18.72 -24.76
N LYS A 353 17.72 -18.57 -24.22
CA LYS A 353 17.25 -19.20 -22.97
C LYS A 353 16.06 -20.14 -23.22
N GLU A 354 16.26 -21.42 -22.95
CA GLU A 354 15.18 -22.42 -23.03
C GLU A 354 14.28 -22.39 -21.80
N MET A 355 14.84 -22.04 -20.62
CA MET A 355 14.13 -21.99 -19.34
C MET A 355 14.67 -20.88 -18.46
N CYS A 356 13.86 -20.48 -17.48
CA CYS A 356 14.24 -19.54 -16.43
C CYS A 356 14.21 -20.24 -15.06
N MET A 357 15.33 -20.17 -14.34
CA MET A 357 15.50 -20.82 -13.04
C MET A 357 15.15 -19.85 -11.91
N PRO A 358 14.69 -20.38 -10.75
CA PRO A 358 14.64 -19.57 -9.52
C PRO A 358 16.01 -18.95 -9.20
N GLY A 359 16.06 -17.64 -8.98
CA GLY A 359 17.27 -16.86 -8.77
C GLY A 359 17.84 -16.19 -10.01
N ASP A 360 17.27 -16.46 -11.18
CA ASP A 360 17.67 -15.78 -12.42
C ASP A 360 17.18 -14.33 -12.46
N ASN A 361 18.00 -13.49 -13.07
CA ASN A 361 17.64 -12.14 -13.47
C ASN A 361 17.65 -12.06 -15.00
N VAL A 362 16.48 -11.88 -15.61
CA VAL A 362 16.28 -12.04 -17.05
C VAL A 362 15.41 -10.93 -17.60
N GLU A 363 15.81 -10.36 -18.73
CA GLU A 363 14.88 -9.55 -19.52
C GLU A 363 13.97 -10.46 -20.32
N MET A 364 12.67 -10.24 -20.25
CA MET A 364 11.68 -11.07 -20.94
C MET A 364 10.58 -10.21 -21.57
N ASP A 365 10.00 -10.71 -22.63
CA ASP A 365 8.84 -10.11 -23.27
C ASP A 365 7.56 -10.69 -22.65
N VAL A 366 6.57 -9.84 -22.46
CA VAL A 366 5.27 -10.22 -21.88
C VAL A 366 4.15 -9.71 -22.77
N GLU A 367 3.17 -10.57 -23.04
CA GLU A 367 1.92 -10.21 -23.69
C GLU A 367 0.76 -10.43 -22.72
N LEU A 368 0.13 -9.32 -22.31
CA LEU A 368 -1.01 -9.30 -21.39
C LEU A 368 -2.31 -9.62 -22.15
N ILE A 369 -3.22 -10.33 -21.48
CA ILE A 369 -4.54 -10.64 -22.09
C ILE A 369 -5.47 -9.42 -22.17
N THR A 370 -5.16 -8.35 -21.43
CA THR A 370 -5.95 -7.12 -21.35
C THR A 370 -5.00 -5.92 -21.31
N PRO A 371 -5.32 -4.82 -22.04
CA PRO A 371 -4.47 -3.63 -22.03
C PRO A 371 -4.50 -2.95 -20.65
N ILE A 372 -3.36 -2.50 -20.19
CA ILE A 372 -3.23 -1.70 -18.96
C ILE A 372 -2.36 -0.48 -19.19
N ALA A 373 -2.58 0.56 -18.39
CA ALA A 373 -1.78 1.79 -18.43
C ALA A 373 -0.40 1.50 -17.82
N ILE A 374 0.58 1.21 -18.65
CA ILE A 374 1.98 0.94 -18.26
C ILE A 374 2.92 1.91 -18.94
N GLU A 375 4.07 2.13 -18.33
CA GLU A 375 5.14 2.98 -18.82
C GLU A 375 6.50 2.41 -18.39
N GLU A 376 7.57 2.84 -19.05
CA GLU A 376 8.92 2.45 -18.67
C GLU A 376 9.25 2.87 -17.23
N GLY A 377 9.94 2.01 -16.51
CA GLY A 377 10.27 2.20 -15.11
C GLY A 377 9.17 1.76 -14.12
N LEU A 378 7.99 1.38 -14.60
CA LEU A 378 6.94 0.87 -13.73
C LEU A 378 7.32 -0.51 -13.17
N ARG A 379 7.24 -0.66 -11.85
CA ARG A 379 7.49 -1.93 -11.16
C ARG A 379 6.26 -2.82 -11.21
N PHE A 380 6.50 -4.13 -11.19
CA PHE A 380 5.44 -5.14 -11.14
C PHE A 380 5.89 -6.37 -10.35
N ALA A 381 4.90 -7.09 -9.83
CA ALA A 381 5.09 -8.41 -9.22
C ALA A 381 4.48 -9.49 -10.12
N ILE A 382 5.10 -10.67 -10.10
CA ILE A 382 4.60 -11.87 -10.79
C ILE A 382 4.11 -12.86 -9.73
N ARG A 383 2.88 -13.34 -9.86
CA ARG A 383 2.27 -14.28 -8.91
C ARG A 383 1.70 -15.52 -9.60
N GLU A 384 1.78 -16.63 -8.90
CA GLU A 384 1.21 -17.92 -9.30
C GLU A 384 0.66 -18.65 -8.07
N GLY A 385 -0.56 -19.16 -8.14
CA GLY A 385 -1.15 -19.96 -7.06
C GLY A 385 -1.11 -19.32 -5.67
N GLY A 386 -1.31 -17.98 -5.60
CA GLY A 386 -1.29 -17.23 -4.36
C GLY A 386 0.10 -16.85 -3.83
N ARG A 387 1.18 -17.16 -4.57
CA ARG A 387 2.57 -16.86 -4.18
C ARG A 387 3.20 -15.86 -5.14
N THR A 388 4.02 -14.96 -4.61
CA THR A 388 4.90 -14.13 -5.43
C THR A 388 6.07 -14.98 -5.91
N VAL A 389 6.24 -15.06 -7.23
CA VAL A 389 7.28 -15.89 -7.86
C VAL A 389 8.34 -15.08 -8.57
N GLY A 390 8.13 -13.77 -8.71
CA GLY A 390 9.09 -12.86 -9.31
C GLY A 390 8.67 -11.41 -9.15
N SER A 391 9.59 -10.52 -9.45
CA SER A 391 9.37 -9.09 -9.53
C SER A 391 10.18 -8.49 -10.65
N GLY A 392 9.71 -7.39 -11.20
CA GLY A 392 10.41 -6.75 -12.31
C GLY A 392 10.08 -5.28 -12.48
N VAL A 393 10.78 -4.71 -13.45
CA VAL A 393 10.59 -3.32 -13.91
C VAL A 393 10.38 -3.33 -15.39
N VAL A 394 9.41 -2.59 -15.89
CA VAL A 394 9.17 -2.39 -17.32
C VAL A 394 10.35 -1.65 -17.94
N THR A 395 10.98 -2.25 -18.93
CA THR A 395 12.13 -1.66 -19.66
C THR A 395 11.71 -1.03 -20.99
N ALA A 396 10.65 -1.55 -21.62
CA ALA A 396 10.07 -1.00 -22.83
C ALA A 396 8.59 -1.38 -22.96
N VAL A 397 7.79 -0.50 -23.55
CA VAL A 397 6.39 -0.78 -23.93
C VAL A 397 6.28 -0.93 -25.45
N ARG A 398 5.35 -1.78 -25.90
CA ARG A 398 5.14 -2.08 -27.32
C ARG A 398 3.65 -2.15 -27.65
N ASP A 399 3.28 -1.76 -28.85
CA ASP A 399 1.93 -1.88 -29.40
C ASP A 399 1.61 -3.34 -29.83
#